data_1544f22a1be5f79ff20f64a4cf8ff427
#
_entry.id   1544f22a1be5f79ff20f64a4cf8ff427
#
_cell.length_a   1.000
_cell.length_b   1.000
_cell.length_c   1.000
_cell.angle_alpha   90.00
_cell.angle_beta   90.00
_cell.angle_gamma   90.00
#
_symmetry.space_group_name_H-M   'P 1'
#
loop_
_entity.id
_entity.type
_entity.pdbx_description
1 polymer ?
#
loop_
_entity_poly.entity_id
_entity_poly.type
_entity_poly.pdbx_seq_one_letter_code
_entity_poly.pdbx_strand_id
1 'polypeptide(L)'
;MLRRAVLITSTVALALGAGVGGVFSQGAPGKVAMLLPGSINDQSWNAAGYAGLTKLKAMGIEIAYSENVQAADHIEAMKDYARRGFSPIIGHSGRFLSAAQRVGPEFDKTVFFVGSGSGGGANVISIDLANEQFGYLAGVLAARMSKTGKVGAVAGLEGLPNMIASVGGFRLGVKSVRPDAEVKVIYLQSMEDPAAAKEAAYALIGGGADVIGGKLNAGHAGIIQAAKDKGAYAIGRSFGHTAIAPERVLTNIDEKWSDVYVAAVTELRAGKLVGNYVAYGYNTPATSGADLRYSADRALNTAVPASVASELEGLKKKFASGELKVKPVKDDARGGA
;
A
#
# COMPACT_ATOMS: atom_id res chain seq x y z
N MET A 1 -35.80 -61.73 -22.40
CA MET A 1 -34.61 -61.33 -21.63
C MET A 1 -34.57 -59.79 -21.63
N LEU A 2 -35.06 -59.16 -20.57
CA LEU A 2 -35.08 -57.69 -20.44
C LEU A 2 -33.80 -57.24 -19.75
N ARG A 3 -33.00 -56.41 -20.40
CA ARG A 3 -31.84 -55.72 -19.80
C ARG A 3 -32.31 -54.40 -19.16
N ARG A 4 -32.24 -54.35 -17.84
CA ARG A 4 -32.47 -53.09 -17.09
C ARG A 4 -31.23 -52.24 -17.20
N ALA A 5 -31.41 -50.98 -17.68
CA ALA A 5 -30.39 -49.92 -17.66
C ALA A 5 -30.50 -49.19 -16.30
N VAL A 6 -29.41 -49.14 -15.57
CA VAL A 6 -29.25 -48.38 -14.34
C VAL A 6 -28.73 -46.98 -14.71
N LEU A 7 -29.55 -45.97 -14.52
CA LEU A 7 -29.11 -44.56 -14.60
C LEU A 7 -28.44 -44.19 -13.27
N ILE A 8 -27.15 -43.89 -13.33
CA ILE A 8 -26.39 -43.29 -12.23
C ILE A 8 -26.49 -41.77 -12.39
N THR A 9 -27.32 -41.14 -11.56
CA THR A 9 -27.38 -39.66 -11.44
C THR A 9 -26.26 -39.21 -10.53
N SER A 10 -25.21 -38.62 -11.09
CA SER A 10 -24.15 -37.97 -10.34
C SER A 10 -24.59 -36.59 -9.91
N THR A 11 -24.88 -36.42 -8.63
CA THR A 11 -25.16 -35.13 -8.00
C THR A 11 -23.83 -34.40 -7.78
N VAL A 12 -23.54 -33.40 -8.61
CA VAL A 12 -22.43 -32.45 -8.35
C VAL A 12 -22.89 -31.48 -7.30
N ALA A 13 -22.37 -31.62 -6.09
CA ALA A 13 -22.54 -30.63 -5.03
C ALA A 13 -21.66 -29.41 -5.34
N LEU A 14 -22.28 -28.32 -5.82
CA LEU A 14 -21.65 -27.01 -5.90
C LEU A 14 -21.49 -26.47 -4.47
N ALA A 15 -20.28 -26.47 -3.95
CA ALA A 15 -19.96 -25.74 -2.72
C ALA A 15 -19.98 -24.24 -3.03
N LEU A 16 -21.10 -23.60 -2.71
CA LEU A 16 -21.21 -22.13 -2.66
C LEU A 16 -20.34 -21.63 -1.52
N GLY A 17 -19.17 -21.08 -1.84
CA GLY A 17 -18.38 -20.29 -0.91
C GLY A 17 -19.23 -19.09 -0.47
N ALA A 18 -19.60 -19.03 0.81
CA ALA A 18 -20.28 -17.89 1.39
C ALA A 18 -19.32 -16.68 1.39
N GLY A 19 -19.33 -15.91 0.31
CA GLY A 19 -18.71 -14.60 0.26
C GLY A 19 -19.50 -13.62 1.12
N VAL A 20 -18.84 -12.65 1.74
CA VAL A 20 -19.40 -11.55 2.55
C VAL A 20 -20.45 -10.72 1.77
N GLY A 21 -20.67 -11.02 0.49
CA GLY A 21 -21.56 -10.32 -0.45
C GLY A 21 -23.08 -10.40 -0.16
N GLY A 22 -23.52 -11.13 0.87
CA GLY A 22 -24.95 -11.35 1.14
C GLY A 22 -25.67 -10.25 1.91
N VAL A 23 -25.03 -9.19 2.38
CA VAL A 23 -25.61 -8.22 3.34
C VAL A 23 -25.95 -6.85 2.72
N PHE A 24 -25.54 -6.57 1.48
CA PHE A 24 -25.74 -5.25 0.91
C PHE A 24 -26.81 -5.25 -0.18
N SER A 25 -27.98 -4.71 0.16
CA SER A 25 -29.05 -4.40 -0.81
C SER A 25 -28.55 -3.33 -1.80
N GLN A 26 -28.61 -3.65 -3.10
CA GLN A 26 -28.44 -2.67 -4.15
C GLN A 26 -29.55 -1.62 -4.04
N GLY A 27 -29.25 -0.38 -3.70
CA GLY A 27 -30.28 0.65 -3.89
C GLY A 27 -30.21 1.94 -3.08
N ALA A 28 -29.47 2.05 -1.99
CA ALA A 28 -29.40 3.32 -1.25
C ALA A 28 -27.99 3.92 -1.30
N PRO A 29 -27.84 5.28 -1.36
CA PRO A 29 -26.57 5.88 -1.07
C PRO A 29 -26.15 5.45 0.33
N GLY A 30 -25.12 4.62 0.42
CA GLY A 30 -24.63 4.10 1.70
C GLY A 30 -24.01 5.22 2.53
N LYS A 31 -23.77 4.92 3.80
CA LYS A 31 -23.06 5.81 4.73
C LYS A 31 -21.66 5.24 4.96
N VAL A 32 -20.62 6.03 4.77
CA VAL A 32 -19.23 5.63 5.00
C VAL A 32 -18.61 6.52 6.07
N ALA A 33 -18.04 5.92 7.10
CA ALA A 33 -17.28 6.65 8.11
C ALA A 33 -15.79 6.36 8.03
N MET A 34 -14.95 7.31 8.45
CA MET A 34 -13.51 7.12 8.54
C MET A 34 -12.96 7.62 9.88
N LEU A 35 -12.13 6.79 10.49
CA LEU A 35 -11.34 7.12 11.68
C LEU A 35 -9.88 7.32 11.25
N LEU A 36 -9.32 8.49 11.57
CA LEU A 36 -7.98 8.89 11.20
C LEU A 36 -7.12 9.05 12.46
N PRO A 37 -5.91 8.49 12.49
CA PRO A 37 -5.02 8.60 13.65
C PRO A 37 -4.40 10.00 13.83
N GLY A 38 -4.49 10.87 12.83
CA GLY A 38 -3.97 12.22 12.83
C GLY A 38 -4.87 13.19 12.10
N SER A 39 -4.36 14.41 11.88
CA SER A 39 -5.12 15.50 11.23
C SER A 39 -5.23 15.29 9.72
N ILE A 40 -6.39 15.62 9.16
CA ILE A 40 -6.63 15.65 7.69
C ILE A 40 -5.76 16.70 6.97
N ASN A 41 -5.11 17.60 7.71
CA ASN A 41 -4.24 18.64 7.18
C ASN A 41 -2.75 18.28 7.21
N ASP A 42 -2.40 17.02 7.45
CA ASP A 42 -1.00 16.54 7.53
C ASP A 42 -0.26 16.54 6.20
N GLN A 43 -0.94 16.87 5.10
CA GLN A 43 -0.42 16.84 3.72
C GLN A 43 0.22 15.51 3.31
N SER A 44 -0.13 14.42 3.98
CA SER A 44 0.45 13.09 3.82
C SER A 44 -0.62 12.01 3.98
N TRP A 45 -0.43 11.11 4.93
CA TRP A 45 -1.22 9.90 5.15
C TRP A 45 -2.70 10.20 5.41
N ASN A 46 -3.00 11.03 6.42
CA ASN A 46 -4.40 11.31 6.78
C ASN A 46 -5.11 12.13 5.71
N ALA A 47 -4.43 13.10 5.09
CA ALA A 47 -4.96 13.86 3.96
C ALA A 47 -5.33 12.94 2.79
N ALA A 48 -4.50 11.92 2.48
CA ALA A 48 -4.78 10.96 1.41
C ALA A 48 -6.02 10.09 1.70
N GLY A 49 -6.20 9.66 2.95
CA GLY A 49 -7.41 8.96 3.39
C GLY A 49 -8.66 9.82 3.25
N TYR A 50 -8.60 11.04 3.77
CA TYR A 50 -9.71 12.01 3.70
C TYR A 50 -10.08 12.39 2.27
N ALA A 51 -9.12 12.50 1.35
CA ALA A 51 -9.38 12.72 -0.07
C ALA A 51 -10.22 11.57 -0.67
N GLY A 52 -10.01 10.33 -0.25
CA GLY A 52 -10.84 9.19 -0.63
C GLY A 52 -12.29 9.35 -0.15
N LEU A 53 -12.46 9.75 1.10
CA LEU A 53 -13.79 10.00 1.66
C LEU A 53 -14.52 11.15 0.91
N THR A 54 -13.79 12.21 0.54
CA THR A 54 -14.32 13.32 -0.26
C THR A 54 -14.78 12.86 -1.66
N LYS A 55 -14.02 11.96 -2.32
CA LYS A 55 -14.44 11.36 -3.60
C LYS A 55 -15.73 10.54 -3.44
N LEU A 56 -15.85 9.74 -2.36
CA LEU A 56 -17.09 9.01 -2.07
C LEU A 56 -18.28 9.94 -1.86
N LYS A 57 -18.09 11.09 -1.17
CA LYS A 57 -19.12 12.13 -1.05
C LYS A 57 -19.56 12.67 -2.40
N ALA A 58 -18.62 12.93 -3.31
CA ALA A 58 -18.93 13.39 -4.67
C ALA A 58 -19.73 12.35 -5.49
N MET A 59 -19.67 11.06 -5.11
CA MET A 59 -20.48 9.97 -5.68
C MET A 59 -21.88 9.85 -5.01
N GLY A 60 -22.27 10.78 -4.15
CA GLY A 60 -23.57 10.78 -3.46
C GLY A 60 -23.63 9.93 -2.18
N ILE A 61 -22.48 9.48 -1.67
CA ILE A 61 -22.43 8.70 -0.43
C ILE A 61 -22.41 9.67 0.77
N GLU A 62 -23.24 9.41 1.78
CA GLU A 62 -23.17 10.12 3.06
C GLU A 62 -21.85 9.78 3.76
N ILE A 63 -21.09 10.79 4.17
CA ILE A 63 -19.81 10.58 4.83
C ILE A 63 -19.77 11.18 6.23
N ALA A 64 -18.97 10.56 7.11
CA ALA A 64 -18.56 11.13 8.38
C ALA A 64 -17.10 10.76 8.68
N TYR A 65 -16.44 11.53 9.53
CA TYR A 65 -15.07 11.19 9.96
C TYR A 65 -14.77 11.73 11.36
N SER A 66 -13.77 11.12 11.98
CA SER A 66 -13.11 11.60 13.19
C SER A 66 -11.61 11.61 12.95
N GLU A 67 -10.94 12.69 13.28
CA GLU A 67 -9.49 12.84 13.20
C GLU A 67 -8.85 12.85 14.59
N ASN A 68 -7.52 12.59 14.65
CA ASN A 68 -6.76 12.53 15.88
C ASN A 68 -7.28 11.48 16.89
N VAL A 69 -7.85 10.37 16.38
CA VAL A 69 -8.44 9.32 17.21
C VAL A 69 -7.33 8.54 17.91
N GLN A 70 -7.30 8.64 19.24
CA GLN A 70 -6.30 7.96 20.06
C GLN A 70 -6.60 6.47 20.19
N ALA A 71 -5.56 5.67 20.47
CA ALA A 71 -5.71 4.21 20.56
C ALA A 71 -6.74 3.76 21.61
N ALA A 72 -6.88 4.48 22.69
CA ALA A 72 -7.87 4.21 23.73
C ALA A 72 -9.32 4.37 23.24
N ASP A 73 -9.54 5.23 22.24
CA ASP A 73 -10.87 5.61 21.75
C ASP A 73 -11.30 4.78 20.53
N HIS A 74 -10.41 3.97 19.93
CA HIS A 74 -10.70 3.23 18.69
C HIS A 74 -11.99 2.41 18.77
N ILE A 75 -12.20 1.68 19.87
CA ILE A 75 -13.35 0.79 20.05
C ILE A 75 -14.65 1.58 20.09
N GLU A 76 -14.73 2.62 20.96
CA GLU A 76 -15.98 3.37 21.12
C GLU A 76 -16.28 4.24 19.90
N ALA A 77 -15.26 4.79 19.23
CA ALA A 77 -15.47 5.53 17.98
C ALA A 77 -16.01 4.62 16.85
N MET A 78 -15.54 3.38 16.74
CA MET A 78 -16.09 2.40 15.79
C MET A 78 -17.53 2.02 16.14
N LYS A 79 -17.83 1.77 17.42
CA LYS A 79 -19.19 1.44 17.90
C LYS A 79 -20.16 2.60 17.67
N ASP A 80 -19.74 3.84 17.87
CA ASP A 80 -20.59 5.02 17.62
C ASP A 80 -21.05 5.07 16.16
N TYR A 81 -20.10 4.98 15.21
CA TYR A 81 -20.44 4.96 13.79
C TYR A 81 -21.30 3.76 13.39
N ALA A 82 -21.04 2.58 13.96
CA ALA A 82 -21.82 1.37 13.68
C ALA A 82 -23.29 1.52 14.19
N ARG A 83 -23.49 2.05 15.39
CA ARG A 83 -24.83 2.37 15.94
C ARG A 83 -25.60 3.37 15.08
N ARG A 84 -24.89 4.30 14.44
CA ARG A 84 -25.45 5.31 13.53
C ARG A 84 -25.68 4.79 12.11
N GLY A 85 -25.40 3.50 11.86
CA GLY A 85 -25.69 2.80 10.60
C GLY A 85 -24.69 3.08 9.49
N PHE A 86 -23.45 3.51 9.81
CA PHE A 86 -22.38 3.61 8.82
C PHE A 86 -21.82 2.23 8.48
N SER A 87 -21.64 1.98 7.17
CA SER A 87 -20.99 0.78 6.62
C SER A 87 -20.56 1.05 5.17
N PRO A 88 -19.25 0.87 4.85
CA PRO A 88 -18.18 0.47 5.76
C PRO A 88 -17.71 1.58 6.71
N ILE A 89 -17.09 1.17 7.81
CA ILE A 89 -16.35 2.04 8.71
C ILE A 89 -14.86 1.79 8.46
N ILE A 90 -14.12 2.82 8.07
CA ILE A 90 -12.71 2.75 7.66
C ILE A 90 -11.82 3.21 8.83
N GLY A 91 -11.04 2.34 9.41
CA GLY A 91 -9.90 2.71 10.25
C GLY A 91 -8.68 2.95 9.36
N HIS A 92 -8.27 4.21 9.17
CA HIS A 92 -7.19 4.58 8.25
C HIS A 92 -5.81 4.37 8.88
N SER A 93 -5.57 3.20 9.41
CA SER A 93 -4.26 2.70 9.88
C SER A 93 -4.40 1.24 10.33
N GLY A 94 -3.36 0.43 10.16
CA GLY A 94 -3.28 -0.91 10.75
C GLY A 94 -3.46 -0.95 12.27
N ARG A 95 -3.25 0.19 12.96
CA ARG A 95 -3.50 0.33 14.41
C ARG A 95 -4.96 0.10 14.81
N PHE A 96 -5.91 0.26 13.89
CA PHE A 96 -7.33 0.02 14.13
C PHE A 96 -7.73 -1.46 14.05
N LEU A 97 -6.85 -2.36 13.60
CA LEU A 97 -7.20 -3.76 13.32
C LEU A 97 -7.73 -4.48 14.56
N SER A 98 -7.04 -4.38 15.69
CA SER A 98 -7.46 -5.04 16.94
C SER A 98 -8.83 -4.52 17.43
N ALA A 99 -9.08 -3.21 17.30
CA ALA A 99 -10.37 -2.63 17.65
C ALA A 99 -11.48 -3.12 16.71
N ALA A 100 -11.24 -3.13 15.39
CA ALA A 100 -12.19 -3.64 14.41
C ALA A 100 -12.54 -5.11 14.65
N GLN A 101 -11.54 -5.95 14.95
CA GLN A 101 -11.75 -7.37 15.27
C GLN A 101 -12.56 -7.59 16.55
N ARG A 102 -12.46 -6.70 17.53
CA ARG A 102 -13.26 -6.77 18.76
C ARG A 102 -14.68 -6.28 18.55
N VAL A 103 -14.87 -5.21 17.78
CA VAL A 103 -16.20 -4.60 17.53
C VAL A 103 -16.98 -5.36 16.48
N GLY A 104 -16.32 -5.94 15.48
CA GLY A 104 -16.95 -6.64 14.36
C GLY A 104 -18.04 -7.63 14.76
N PRO A 105 -17.80 -8.57 15.70
CA PRO A 105 -18.81 -9.54 16.13
C PRO A 105 -20.06 -8.93 16.78
N GLU A 106 -19.96 -7.72 17.33
CA GLU A 106 -21.12 -7.03 17.94
C GLU A 106 -22.00 -6.34 16.88
N PHE A 107 -21.47 -6.13 15.65
CA PHE A 107 -22.13 -5.40 14.55
C PHE A 107 -22.02 -6.19 13.24
N ASP A 108 -22.65 -7.34 13.18
CA ASP A 108 -22.56 -8.31 12.07
C ASP A 108 -23.00 -7.75 10.70
N LYS A 109 -23.84 -6.71 10.69
CA LYS A 109 -24.30 -6.00 9.48
C LYS A 109 -23.39 -4.85 9.04
N THR A 110 -22.37 -4.53 9.82
CA THR A 110 -21.41 -3.46 9.52
C THR A 110 -20.11 -4.06 9.00
N VAL A 111 -19.58 -3.56 7.91
CA VAL A 111 -18.23 -3.90 7.44
C VAL A 111 -17.22 -2.90 7.98
N PHE A 112 -16.09 -3.41 8.44
CA PHE A 112 -14.97 -2.59 8.90
C PHE A 112 -13.81 -2.76 7.92
N PHE A 113 -13.34 -1.66 7.35
CA PHE A 113 -12.10 -1.61 6.58
C PHE A 113 -10.95 -1.14 7.47
N VAL A 114 -9.79 -1.75 7.31
CA VAL A 114 -8.57 -1.34 8.01
C VAL A 114 -7.48 -1.07 6.98
N GLY A 115 -7.16 0.20 6.78
CA GLY A 115 -6.10 0.63 5.86
C GLY A 115 -4.73 0.19 6.37
N SER A 116 -3.89 -0.36 5.50
CA SER A 116 -2.60 -0.97 5.86
C SER A 116 -2.70 -1.99 6.99
N GLY A 117 -3.82 -2.70 7.07
CA GLY A 117 -3.99 -3.81 8.00
C GLY A 117 -3.31 -5.09 7.48
N SER A 118 -3.14 -6.07 8.35
CA SER A 118 -2.42 -7.33 8.03
C SER A 118 -3.25 -8.58 8.30
N GLY A 119 -4.55 -8.44 8.47
CA GLY A 119 -5.47 -9.54 8.75
C GLY A 119 -6.91 -9.06 8.73
N GLY A 120 -7.84 -9.83 9.26
CA GLY A 120 -9.25 -9.44 9.25
C GLY A 120 -10.11 -10.29 10.18
N GLY A 121 -11.39 -10.38 9.86
CA GLY A 121 -12.41 -11.13 10.56
C GLY A 121 -13.61 -11.40 9.64
N ALA A 122 -14.71 -11.88 10.18
CA ALA A 122 -15.91 -12.20 9.40
C ALA A 122 -16.43 -10.99 8.60
N ASN A 123 -16.40 -9.80 9.22
CA ASN A 123 -16.82 -8.53 8.63
C ASN A 123 -15.72 -7.44 8.74
N VAL A 124 -14.48 -7.85 8.97
CA VAL A 124 -13.31 -6.97 9.01
C VAL A 124 -12.40 -7.30 7.84
N ILE A 125 -12.13 -6.32 6.99
CA ILE A 125 -11.34 -6.46 5.78
C ILE A 125 -10.17 -5.49 5.84
N SER A 126 -8.94 -5.99 5.83
CA SER A 126 -7.77 -5.16 5.65
C SER A 126 -7.62 -4.77 4.19
N ILE A 127 -7.43 -3.48 3.95
CA ILE A 127 -7.20 -2.88 2.64
C ILE A 127 -5.75 -2.41 2.61
N ASP A 128 -4.96 -2.90 1.68
CA ASP A 128 -3.55 -2.52 1.56
C ASP A 128 -3.15 -2.33 0.10
N LEU A 129 -1.90 -1.99 -0.13
CA LEU A 129 -1.25 -1.91 -1.43
C LEU A 129 -0.39 -3.16 -1.64
N ALA A 130 -0.22 -3.56 -2.89
CA ALA A 130 0.75 -4.60 -3.26
C ALA A 130 2.18 -4.02 -3.17
N ASN A 131 2.60 -3.70 -1.94
CA ASN A 131 3.84 -2.99 -1.62
C ASN A 131 5.08 -3.67 -2.20
N GLU A 132 5.05 -5.00 -2.36
CA GLU A 132 6.12 -5.79 -3.00
C GLU A 132 6.31 -5.44 -4.47
N GLN A 133 5.23 -5.13 -5.20
CA GLN A 133 5.30 -4.79 -6.62
C GLN A 133 5.99 -3.43 -6.81
N PHE A 134 5.59 -2.44 -6.01
CA PHE A 134 6.16 -1.08 -6.07
C PHE A 134 7.60 -1.07 -5.55
N GLY A 135 7.86 -1.79 -4.47
CA GLY A 135 9.23 -2.00 -3.97
C GLY A 135 10.12 -2.63 -5.01
N TYR A 136 9.66 -3.68 -5.70
CA TYR A 136 10.42 -4.38 -6.74
C TYR A 136 10.78 -3.45 -7.90
N LEU A 137 9.82 -2.70 -8.44
CA LEU A 137 10.09 -1.74 -9.51
C LEU A 137 11.08 -0.65 -9.08
N ALA A 138 10.95 -0.15 -7.85
CA ALA A 138 11.89 0.82 -7.28
C ALA A 138 13.30 0.22 -7.14
N GLY A 139 13.40 -1.06 -6.76
CA GLY A 139 14.66 -1.79 -6.67
C GLY A 139 15.32 -1.98 -8.02
N VAL A 140 14.58 -2.37 -9.06
CA VAL A 140 15.08 -2.46 -10.44
C VAL A 140 15.60 -1.11 -10.91
N LEU A 141 14.83 -0.03 -10.72
CA LEU A 141 15.27 1.32 -11.07
C LEU A 141 16.55 1.70 -10.33
N ALA A 142 16.62 1.47 -9.02
CA ALA A 142 17.80 1.78 -8.23
C ALA A 142 19.05 1.05 -8.74
N ALA A 143 18.94 -0.25 -9.04
CA ALA A 143 20.05 -1.06 -9.54
C ALA A 143 20.53 -0.60 -10.93
N ARG A 144 19.59 -0.23 -11.81
CA ARG A 144 19.92 0.28 -13.17
C ARG A 144 20.57 1.66 -13.15
N MET A 145 20.21 2.48 -12.17
CA MET A 145 20.76 3.85 -12.04
C MET A 145 22.03 3.90 -11.19
N SER A 146 22.30 2.89 -10.38
CA SER A 146 23.50 2.84 -9.54
C SER A 146 24.76 2.59 -10.37
N LYS A 147 25.77 3.43 -10.18
CA LYS A 147 27.11 3.28 -10.74
C LYS A 147 28.02 2.43 -9.85
N THR A 148 27.86 2.57 -8.53
CA THR A 148 28.71 1.89 -7.55
C THR A 148 28.34 0.43 -7.32
N GLY A 149 27.11 0.02 -7.66
CA GLY A 149 26.55 -1.28 -7.28
C GLY A 149 26.10 -1.33 -5.83
N LYS A 150 26.11 -0.21 -5.12
CA LYS A 150 25.62 -0.09 -3.76
C LYS A 150 24.39 0.79 -3.73
N VAL A 151 23.29 0.24 -3.22
CA VAL A 151 22.03 0.96 -3.05
C VAL A 151 21.58 0.86 -1.58
N GLY A 152 20.85 1.88 -1.14
CA GLY A 152 20.38 1.97 0.24
C GLY A 152 18.88 2.09 0.34
N ALA A 153 18.34 1.73 1.49
CA ALA A 153 16.97 2.05 1.86
C ALA A 153 16.89 2.48 3.33
N VAL A 154 16.08 3.53 3.60
CA VAL A 154 15.72 3.91 4.96
C VAL A 154 14.23 3.64 5.15
N ALA A 155 13.87 2.84 6.12
CA ALA A 155 12.48 2.43 6.37
C ALA A 155 12.12 2.56 7.85
N GLY A 156 10.85 2.55 8.18
CA GLY A 156 10.37 2.58 9.55
C GLY A 156 9.88 1.22 10.02
N LEU A 157 9.97 0.96 11.33
CA LEU A 157 9.31 -0.13 12.05
C LEU A 157 9.55 -1.52 11.41
N GLU A 158 10.76 -2.03 11.57
CA GLU A 158 11.15 -3.36 11.07
C GLU A 158 10.16 -4.45 11.49
N GLY A 159 9.86 -5.37 10.58
CA GLY A 159 9.01 -6.52 10.83
C GLY A 159 7.51 -6.31 10.58
N LEU A 160 7.05 -5.09 10.29
CA LEU A 160 5.67 -4.89 9.85
C LEU A 160 5.45 -5.52 8.46
N PRO A 161 4.31 -6.17 8.21
CA PRO A 161 4.04 -6.86 6.93
C PRO A 161 4.22 -5.97 5.70
N ASN A 162 3.73 -4.74 5.71
CA ASN A 162 3.88 -3.78 4.62
C ASN A 162 5.34 -3.31 4.44
N MET A 163 6.15 -3.30 5.52
CA MET A 163 7.59 -3.02 5.43
C MET A 163 8.34 -4.22 4.84
N ILE A 164 8.02 -5.45 5.28
CA ILE A 164 8.57 -6.67 4.69
C ILE A 164 8.27 -6.71 3.19
N ALA A 165 7.04 -6.43 2.78
CA ALA A 165 6.64 -6.40 1.38
C ALA A 165 7.42 -5.32 0.59
N SER A 166 7.48 -4.09 1.09
CA SER A 166 8.11 -2.98 0.38
C SER A 166 9.64 -3.11 0.30
N VAL A 167 10.30 -3.33 1.45
CA VAL A 167 11.77 -3.41 1.54
C VAL A 167 12.30 -4.70 0.93
N GLY A 168 11.62 -5.82 1.20
CA GLY A 168 11.97 -7.10 0.57
C GLY A 168 11.75 -7.07 -0.93
N GLY A 169 10.65 -6.48 -1.40
CA GLY A 169 10.41 -6.23 -2.83
C GLY A 169 11.54 -5.41 -3.44
N PHE A 170 11.98 -4.32 -2.78
CA PHE A 170 13.09 -3.48 -3.23
C PHE A 170 14.38 -4.30 -3.37
N ARG A 171 14.77 -5.08 -2.35
CA ARG A 171 15.98 -5.91 -2.41
C ARG A 171 15.89 -6.96 -3.51
N LEU A 172 14.76 -7.65 -3.65
CA LEU A 172 14.54 -8.63 -4.71
C LEU A 172 14.57 -7.99 -6.10
N GLY A 173 14.02 -6.78 -6.26
CA GLY A 173 14.12 -6.00 -7.50
C GLY A 173 15.56 -5.65 -7.86
N VAL A 174 16.36 -5.18 -6.90
CA VAL A 174 17.80 -4.94 -7.12
C VAL A 174 18.49 -6.21 -7.57
N LYS A 175 18.34 -7.30 -6.83
CA LYS A 175 19.03 -8.57 -7.07
C LYS A 175 18.62 -9.24 -8.39
N SER A 176 17.41 -8.99 -8.89
CA SER A 176 16.93 -9.57 -10.15
C SER A 176 17.69 -9.06 -11.38
N VAL A 177 18.23 -7.85 -11.33
CA VAL A 177 18.94 -7.21 -12.46
C VAL A 177 20.41 -6.96 -12.19
N ARG A 178 20.82 -7.02 -10.93
CA ARG A 178 22.22 -6.87 -10.51
C ARG A 178 22.47 -7.75 -9.26
N PRO A 179 22.71 -9.06 -9.45
CA PRO A 179 22.84 -10.03 -8.35
C PRO A 179 23.99 -9.73 -7.38
N ASP A 180 25.05 -9.11 -7.86
CA ASP A 180 26.25 -8.71 -7.10
C ASP A 180 26.07 -7.39 -6.32
N ALA A 181 25.02 -6.59 -6.60
CA ALA A 181 24.81 -5.30 -5.92
C ALA A 181 24.64 -5.47 -4.42
N GLU A 182 25.25 -4.57 -3.65
CA GLU A 182 25.04 -4.47 -2.20
C GLU A 182 23.76 -3.67 -1.91
N VAL A 183 22.88 -4.21 -1.09
CA VAL A 183 21.63 -3.53 -0.66
C VAL A 183 21.66 -3.40 0.86
N LYS A 184 21.86 -2.18 1.36
CA LYS A 184 21.89 -1.91 2.79
C LYS A 184 20.62 -1.19 3.25
N VAL A 185 20.03 -1.67 4.35
CA VAL A 185 18.78 -1.13 4.90
C VAL A 185 19.00 -0.63 6.33
N ILE A 186 18.54 0.59 6.62
CA ILE A 186 18.50 1.14 7.97
C ILE A 186 17.04 1.35 8.37
N TYR A 187 16.64 0.76 9.48
CA TYR A 187 15.30 0.93 10.06
C TYR A 187 15.32 2.00 11.16
N LEU A 188 14.29 2.83 11.16
CA LEU A 188 14.05 3.86 12.19
C LEU A 188 12.88 3.48 13.09
N GLN A 189 12.91 3.97 14.33
CA GLN A 189 11.81 3.78 15.28
C GLN A 189 10.62 4.71 15.00
N SER A 190 10.81 5.76 14.20
CA SER A 190 9.77 6.70 13.80
C SER A 190 9.74 6.83 12.27
N MET A 191 8.54 6.91 11.72
CA MET A 191 8.32 7.20 10.30
C MET A 191 8.22 8.71 10.02
N GLU A 192 8.17 9.52 11.09
CA GLU A 192 7.83 10.95 11.01
C GLU A 192 9.04 11.87 11.24
N ASP A 193 10.25 11.34 11.47
CA ASP A 193 11.44 12.11 11.82
C ASP A 193 12.38 12.33 10.61
N PRO A 194 12.34 13.52 9.96
CA PRO A 194 13.22 13.82 8.83
C PRO A 194 14.69 13.94 9.22
N ALA A 195 15.00 14.34 10.46
CA ALA A 195 16.39 14.49 10.89
C ALA A 195 17.05 13.11 11.06
N ALA A 196 16.41 12.18 11.75
CA ALA A 196 16.89 10.80 11.85
C ALA A 196 16.99 10.12 10.48
N ALA A 197 16.02 10.34 9.58
CA ALA A 197 16.05 9.80 8.23
C ALA A 197 17.21 10.37 7.38
N LYS A 198 17.53 11.66 7.54
CA LYS A 198 18.65 12.31 6.88
C LYS A 198 19.99 11.72 7.32
N GLU A 199 20.18 11.54 8.63
CA GLU A 199 21.40 10.92 9.17
C GLU A 199 21.56 9.46 8.72
N ALA A 200 20.49 8.68 8.72
CA ALA A 200 20.51 7.31 8.20
C ALA A 200 20.90 7.28 6.70
N ALA A 201 20.32 8.18 5.89
CA ALA A 201 20.66 8.29 4.48
C ALA A 201 22.12 8.75 4.28
N TYR A 202 22.65 9.67 5.10
CA TYR A 202 24.07 10.03 5.08
C TYR A 202 24.98 8.84 5.37
N ALA A 203 24.64 8.01 6.34
CA ALA A 203 25.40 6.79 6.65
C ALA A 203 25.43 5.82 5.46
N LEU A 204 24.29 5.63 4.78
CA LEU A 204 24.22 4.79 3.57
C LEU A 204 25.07 5.36 2.44
N ILE A 205 24.96 6.68 2.15
CA ILE A 205 25.72 7.33 1.10
C ILE A 205 27.22 7.33 1.45
N GLY A 206 27.60 7.60 2.71
CA GLY A 206 28.96 7.48 3.19
C GLY A 206 29.55 6.07 3.05
N GLY A 207 28.70 5.02 3.09
CA GLY A 207 29.05 3.64 2.79
C GLY A 207 29.15 3.32 1.30
N GLY A 208 28.93 4.30 0.42
CA GLY A 208 29.09 4.21 -1.03
C GLY A 208 27.77 3.96 -1.79
N ALA A 209 26.61 3.99 -1.13
CA ALA A 209 25.34 3.91 -1.83
C ALA A 209 25.10 5.20 -2.64
N ASP A 210 24.80 5.09 -3.91
CA ASP A 210 24.57 6.21 -4.83
C ASP A 210 23.12 6.34 -5.29
N VAL A 211 22.26 5.40 -4.87
CA VAL A 211 20.79 5.49 -4.99
C VAL A 211 20.14 5.07 -3.69
N ILE A 212 19.27 5.90 -3.13
CA ILE A 212 18.58 5.66 -1.87
C ILE A 212 17.06 5.60 -2.08
N GLY A 213 16.45 4.49 -1.65
CA GLY A 213 14.99 4.35 -1.54
C GLY A 213 14.53 4.39 -0.09
N GLY A 214 13.29 3.98 0.12
CA GLY A 214 12.77 3.80 1.47
C GLY A 214 11.26 3.89 1.60
N LYS A 215 10.78 3.66 2.83
CA LYS A 215 9.37 3.79 3.18
C LYS A 215 9.22 4.43 4.56
N LEU A 216 9.06 5.75 4.53
CA LEU A 216 8.74 6.60 5.70
C LEU A 216 7.56 7.51 5.33
N ASN A 217 6.94 8.14 6.32
CA ASN A 217 5.95 9.20 6.12
C ASN A 217 6.67 10.56 6.00
N ALA A 218 6.42 11.51 6.91
CA ALA A 218 7.07 12.81 6.89
C ALA A 218 8.62 12.70 6.95
N GLY A 219 9.16 11.67 7.59
CA GLY A 219 10.58 11.36 7.63
C GLY A 219 11.23 11.22 6.25
N HIS A 220 10.47 10.84 5.21
CA HIS A 220 11.04 10.58 3.88
C HIS A 220 11.70 11.83 3.24
N ALA A 221 11.24 13.02 3.59
CA ALA A 221 11.87 14.28 3.15
C ALA A 221 13.35 14.36 3.54
N GLY A 222 13.75 13.78 4.69
CA GLY A 222 15.15 13.70 5.11
C GLY A 222 16.02 12.89 4.17
N ILE A 223 15.52 11.77 3.62
CA ILE A 223 16.22 10.97 2.61
C ILE A 223 16.51 11.82 1.37
N ILE A 224 15.50 12.55 0.89
CA ILE A 224 15.63 13.39 -0.31
C ILE A 224 16.62 14.52 -0.08
N GLN A 225 16.60 15.14 1.10
CA GLN A 225 17.56 16.20 1.43
C GLN A 225 18.98 15.65 1.50
N ALA A 226 19.20 14.46 2.09
CA ALA A 226 20.52 13.83 2.12
C ALA A 226 21.04 13.51 0.70
N ALA A 227 20.19 12.99 -0.16
CA ALA A 227 20.52 12.71 -1.56
C ALA A 227 20.91 13.99 -2.30
N LYS A 228 20.17 15.11 -2.09
CA LYS A 228 20.50 16.43 -2.63
C LYS A 228 21.87 16.90 -2.17
N ASP A 229 22.11 16.87 -0.87
CA ASP A 229 23.35 17.40 -0.26
C ASP A 229 24.60 16.61 -0.70
N LYS A 230 24.46 15.32 -0.95
CA LYS A 230 25.58 14.41 -1.30
C LYS A 230 25.66 14.06 -2.79
N GLY A 231 24.75 14.52 -3.62
CA GLY A 231 24.72 14.25 -5.05
C GLY A 231 24.29 12.82 -5.42
N ALA A 232 23.72 12.05 -4.49
CA ALA A 232 23.13 10.74 -4.76
C ALA A 232 21.75 10.88 -5.43
N TYR A 233 21.26 9.80 -6.03
CA TYR A 233 19.87 9.71 -6.47
C TYR A 233 18.96 9.23 -5.36
N ALA A 234 17.67 9.58 -5.45
CA ALA A 234 16.66 9.13 -4.52
C ALA A 234 15.39 8.68 -5.23
N ILE A 235 14.63 7.78 -4.56
CA ILE A 235 13.27 7.42 -4.90
C ILE A 235 12.36 8.02 -3.83
N GLY A 236 11.47 8.90 -4.24
CA GLY A 236 10.54 9.62 -3.37
C GLY A 236 9.22 8.89 -3.16
N ARG A 237 8.26 9.58 -2.52
CA ARG A 237 6.92 9.07 -2.24
C ARG A 237 5.81 10.10 -2.52
N SER A 238 6.17 11.29 -2.95
CA SER A 238 5.22 12.35 -3.31
C SER A 238 5.87 13.37 -4.24
N PHE A 239 5.07 14.16 -4.92
CA PHE A 239 5.57 15.26 -5.76
C PHE A 239 6.29 16.34 -4.94
N GLY A 240 5.97 16.49 -3.64
CA GLY A 240 6.73 17.34 -2.73
C GLY A 240 8.19 16.93 -2.62
N HIS A 241 8.50 15.65 -2.68
CA HIS A 241 9.88 15.14 -2.70
C HIS A 241 10.62 15.53 -3.98
N THR A 242 9.95 15.44 -5.13
CA THR A 242 10.50 15.96 -6.40
C THR A 242 10.81 17.45 -6.32
N ALA A 243 9.95 18.25 -5.67
CA ALA A 243 10.18 19.69 -5.49
C ALA A 243 11.40 20.01 -4.61
N ILE A 244 11.73 19.16 -3.64
CA ILE A 244 12.95 19.33 -2.80
C ILE A 244 14.23 19.17 -3.63
N ALA A 245 14.29 18.18 -4.52
CA ALA A 245 15.49 17.83 -5.29
C ALA A 245 15.14 17.29 -6.69
N PRO A 246 14.66 18.14 -7.62
CA PRO A 246 14.17 17.69 -8.92
C PRO A 246 15.23 16.97 -9.75
N GLU A 247 16.51 17.32 -9.59
CA GLU A 247 17.62 16.69 -10.32
C GLU A 247 18.09 15.37 -9.69
N ARG A 248 17.64 15.04 -8.48
CA ARG A 248 18.08 13.86 -7.71
C ARG A 248 16.98 12.83 -7.51
N VAL A 249 15.72 13.22 -7.52
CA VAL A 249 14.59 12.28 -7.43
C VAL A 249 14.38 11.61 -8.79
N LEU A 250 14.54 10.28 -8.85
CA LEU A 250 14.34 9.51 -10.07
C LEU A 250 12.84 9.29 -10.38
N THR A 251 12.07 9.06 -9.35
CA THR A 251 10.61 8.88 -9.36
C THR A 251 10.08 8.93 -7.93
N ASN A 252 8.75 8.94 -7.77
CA ASN A 252 8.10 8.69 -6.49
C ASN A 252 7.22 7.44 -6.59
N ILE A 253 7.11 6.67 -5.52
CA ILE A 253 6.03 5.70 -5.36
C ILE A 253 4.81 6.49 -4.87
N ASP A 254 3.97 6.91 -5.82
CA ASP A 254 2.76 7.71 -5.57
C ASP A 254 1.61 6.80 -5.14
N GLU A 255 1.35 6.73 -3.84
CA GLU A 255 0.29 5.90 -3.25
C GLU A 255 -1.08 6.58 -3.40
N LYS A 256 -2.01 5.91 -4.06
CA LYS A 256 -3.34 6.43 -4.43
C LYS A 256 -4.43 5.96 -3.46
N TRP A 257 -4.23 6.18 -2.17
CA TRP A 257 -5.18 5.74 -1.13
C TRP A 257 -6.60 6.25 -1.36
N SER A 258 -6.75 7.44 -1.95
CA SER A 258 -8.06 7.97 -2.32
C SER A 258 -8.79 7.08 -3.33
N ASP A 259 -8.08 6.56 -4.35
CA ASP A 259 -8.66 5.68 -5.37
C ASP A 259 -8.89 4.28 -4.83
N VAL A 260 -8.00 3.82 -3.94
CA VAL A 260 -8.11 2.53 -3.26
C VAL A 260 -9.39 2.44 -2.42
N TYR A 261 -9.71 3.47 -1.63
CA TYR A 261 -10.96 3.45 -0.85
C TYR A 261 -12.19 3.56 -1.72
N VAL A 262 -12.15 4.35 -2.79
CA VAL A 262 -13.25 4.39 -3.77
C VAL A 262 -13.46 3.01 -4.42
N ALA A 263 -12.38 2.36 -4.84
CA ALA A 263 -12.44 1.02 -5.41
C ALA A 263 -13.00 0.00 -4.40
N ALA A 264 -12.44 -0.05 -3.18
CA ALA A 264 -12.86 -1.00 -2.15
C ALA A 264 -14.35 -0.84 -1.78
N VAL A 265 -14.83 0.40 -1.60
CA VAL A 265 -16.24 0.67 -1.30
C VAL A 265 -17.14 0.29 -2.49
N THR A 266 -16.71 0.58 -3.71
CA THR A 266 -17.45 0.24 -4.93
C THR A 266 -17.54 -1.27 -5.13
N GLU A 267 -16.43 -1.99 -4.95
CA GLU A 267 -16.36 -3.45 -5.05
C GLU A 267 -17.17 -4.13 -3.93
N LEU A 268 -17.12 -3.60 -2.70
CA LEU A 268 -17.96 -4.08 -1.60
C LEU A 268 -19.45 -3.98 -1.95
N ARG A 269 -19.89 -2.82 -2.43
CA ARG A 269 -21.30 -2.58 -2.82
C ARG A 269 -21.75 -3.43 -4.00
N ALA A 270 -20.83 -3.79 -4.89
CA ALA A 270 -21.09 -4.69 -6.00
C ALA A 270 -21.04 -6.19 -5.61
N GLY A 271 -20.75 -6.51 -4.34
CA GLY A 271 -20.55 -7.89 -3.88
C GLY A 271 -19.31 -8.57 -4.47
N LYS A 272 -18.34 -7.77 -4.94
CA LYS A 272 -17.11 -8.26 -5.59
C LYS A 272 -15.90 -8.30 -4.66
N LEU A 273 -15.97 -7.63 -3.52
CA LEU A 273 -14.88 -7.63 -2.55
C LEU A 273 -14.92 -8.94 -1.76
N VAL A 274 -13.89 -9.77 -1.88
CA VAL A 274 -13.84 -11.13 -1.32
C VAL A 274 -12.66 -11.27 -0.38
N GLY A 275 -12.87 -11.99 0.72
CA GLY A 275 -11.83 -12.27 1.71
C GLY A 275 -11.70 -11.18 2.77
N ASN A 276 -10.75 -11.38 3.66
CA ASN A 276 -10.50 -10.51 4.81
C ASN A 276 -9.21 -9.68 4.68
N TYR A 277 -8.52 -9.79 3.55
CA TYR A 277 -7.37 -9.00 3.16
C TYR A 277 -7.36 -8.79 1.65
N VAL A 278 -7.30 -7.54 1.21
CA VAL A 278 -7.26 -7.15 -0.19
C VAL A 278 -6.12 -6.17 -0.40
N ALA A 279 -5.20 -6.50 -1.30
CA ALA A 279 -4.11 -5.62 -1.70
C ALA A 279 -4.30 -5.14 -3.15
N TYR A 280 -4.24 -3.84 -3.34
CA TYR A 280 -4.35 -3.21 -4.66
C TYR A 280 -2.96 -3.07 -5.29
N GLY A 281 -2.81 -3.61 -6.48
CA GLY A 281 -1.59 -3.63 -7.27
C GLY A 281 -1.86 -3.58 -8.76
N TYR A 282 -0.84 -3.73 -9.59
CA TYR A 282 -0.99 -3.71 -11.06
C TYR A 282 -1.94 -4.77 -11.60
N ASN A 283 -2.14 -5.87 -10.88
CA ASN A 283 -3.07 -6.95 -11.21
C ASN A 283 -4.51 -6.68 -10.76
N THR A 284 -4.80 -5.51 -10.19
CA THR A 284 -6.14 -5.16 -9.71
C THR A 284 -6.84 -4.25 -10.74
N PRO A 285 -8.00 -4.64 -11.34
CA PRO A 285 -8.63 -3.87 -12.42
C PRO A 285 -9.09 -2.48 -12.01
N ALA A 286 -9.55 -2.30 -10.77
CA ALA A 286 -10.15 -1.04 -10.32
C ALA A 286 -9.11 0.07 -10.12
N THR A 287 -7.94 -0.26 -9.58
CA THR A 287 -6.80 0.66 -9.39
C THR A 287 -5.54 -0.14 -9.10
N SER A 288 -4.40 0.34 -9.57
CA SER A 288 -3.10 -0.24 -9.18
C SER A 288 -2.71 0.05 -7.73
N GLY A 289 -3.44 0.94 -7.05
CA GLY A 289 -3.13 1.35 -5.68
C GLY A 289 -1.95 2.31 -5.54
N ALA A 290 -0.92 2.17 -6.34
CA ALA A 290 0.21 3.10 -6.46
C ALA A 290 0.79 3.04 -7.88
N ASP A 291 1.67 3.98 -8.20
CA ASP A 291 2.47 3.94 -9.42
C ASP A 291 3.78 4.73 -9.24
N LEU A 292 4.71 4.53 -10.18
CA LEU A 292 5.92 5.34 -10.28
C LEU A 292 5.58 6.66 -10.97
N ARG A 293 5.73 7.79 -10.29
CA ARG A 293 5.40 9.12 -10.79
C ARG A 293 6.42 10.17 -10.34
N TYR A 294 7.12 10.75 -11.31
CA TYR A 294 8.01 11.86 -11.05
C TYR A 294 7.24 13.18 -10.88
N SER A 295 6.26 13.41 -11.75
CA SER A 295 5.36 14.58 -11.77
C SER A 295 3.96 14.16 -12.24
N ALA A 296 3.05 15.11 -12.34
CA ALA A 296 1.69 14.83 -12.81
C ALA A 296 1.63 14.23 -14.22
N ASP A 297 2.58 14.59 -15.07
CA ASP A 297 2.68 14.24 -16.50
C ASP A 297 3.79 13.22 -16.84
N ARG A 298 4.69 12.91 -15.90
CA ARG A 298 5.82 12.01 -16.12
C ARG A 298 5.99 10.96 -15.01
N ALA A 299 6.30 9.74 -15.43
CA ALA A 299 6.61 8.65 -14.51
C ALA A 299 8.02 8.75 -13.92
N LEU A 300 9.01 9.14 -14.72
CA LEU A 300 10.42 9.09 -14.36
C LEU A 300 11.13 10.44 -14.66
N ASN A 301 12.21 10.69 -13.94
CA ASN A 301 13.15 11.78 -14.23
C ASN A 301 13.77 11.62 -15.61
N THR A 302 14.13 12.73 -16.29
CA THR A 302 14.80 12.71 -17.58
C THR A 302 16.19 12.09 -17.56
N ALA A 303 16.81 11.99 -16.37
CA ALA A 303 18.08 11.28 -16.19
C ALA A 303 17.96 9.75 -16.36
N VAL A 304 16.74 9.20 -16.29
CA VAL A 304 16.50 7.75 -16.45
C VAL A 304 16.51 7.41 -17.95
N PRO A 305 17.37 6.47 -18.40
CA PRO A 305 17.43 6.06 -19.80
C PRO A 305 16.10 5.47 -20.29
N ALA A 306 15.78 5.69 -21.56
CA ALA A 306 14.56 5.17 -22.18
C ALA A 306 14.47 3.63 -22.12
N SER A 307 15.61 2.93 -22.19
CA SER A 307 15.66 1.47 -22.04
C SER A 307 15.20 1.01 -20.64
N VAL A 308 15.60 1.74 -19.59
CA VAL A 308 15.17 1.45 -18.22
C VAL A 308 13.67 1.75 -18.05
N ALA A 309 13.18 2.85 -18.62
CA ALA A 309 11.77 3.17 -18.63
C ALA A 309 10.94 2.06 -19.30
N SER A 310 11.39 1.57 -20.46
CA SER A 310 10.73 0.48 -21.19
C SER A 310 10.76 -0.85 -20.40
N GLU A 311 11.87 -1.14 -19.70
CA GLU A 311 11.98 -2.32 -18.83
C GLU A 311 10.95 -2.26 -17.69
N LEU A 312 10.83 -1.11 -17.01
CA LEU A 312 9.87 -0.93 -15.91
C LEU A 312 8.41 -1.08 -16.41
N GLU A 313 8.08 -0.52 -17.58
CA GLU A 313 6.75 -0.71 -18.18
C GLU A 313 6.49 -2.17 -18.56
N GLY A 314 7.49 -2.90 -19.03
CA GLY A 314 7.42 -4.35 -19.24
C GLY A 314 7.12 -5.13 -17.97
N LEU A 315 7.79 -4.78 -16.87
CA LEU A 315 7.56 -5.40 -15.55
C LEU A 315 6.18 -5.08 -15.00
N LYS A 316 5.67 -3.85 -15.15
CA LYS A 316 4.27 -3.52 -14.79
C LYS A 316 3.27 -4.41 -15.51
N LYS A 317 3.46 -4.63 -16.83
CA LYS A 317 2.61 -5.54 -17.61
C LYS A 317 2.68 -6.99 -17.11
N LYS A 318 3.85 -7.46 -16.72
CA LYS A 318 4.03 -8.80 -16.13
C LYS A 318 3.36 -8.94 -14.76
N PHE A 319 3.38 -7.89 -13.92
CA PHE A 319 2.56 -7.87 -12.70
C PHE A 319 1.07 -7.89 -13.02
N ALA A 320 0.62 -7.08 -13.97
CA ALA A 320 -0.79 -7.00 -14.36
C ALA A 320 -1.33 -8.34 -14.90
N SER A 321 -0.53 -9.07 -15.67
CA SER A 321 -0.90 -10.40 -16.19
C SER A 321 -0.75 -11.53 -15.16
N GLY A 322 -0.09 -11.26 -14.01
CA GLY A 322 0.26 -12.28 -13.02
C GLY A 322 1.42 -13.20 -13.42
N GLU A 323 2.12 -12.91 -14.54
CA GLU A 323 3.34 -13.60 -14.95
C GLU A 323 4.46 -13.40 -13.92
N LEU A 324 4.62 -12.18 -13.41
CA LEU A 324 5.57 -11.87 -12.36
C LEU A 324 4.86 -11.84 -11.00
N LYS A 325 5.34 -12.68 -10.08
CA LYS A 325 4.88 -12.73 -8.69
C LYS A 325 6.09 -12.61 -7.77
N VAL A 326 6.06 -11.61 -6.91
CA VAL A 326 7.12 -11.37 -5.91
C VAL A 326 6.52 -11.63 -4.54
N LYS A 327 7.18 -12.47 -3.74
CA LYS A 327 6.72 -12.84 -2.40
C LYS A 327 7.88 -12.69 -1.42
N PRO A 328 8.16 -11.46 -0.95
CA PRO A 328 9.22 -11.22 0.00
C PRO A 328 8.96 -11.94 1.31
N VAL A 329 10.02 -12.50 1.89
CA VAL A 329 10.01 -13.06 3.23
C VAL A 329 10.73 -12.10 4.20
N LYS A 330 10.63 -12.37 5.50
CA LYS A 330 11.22 -11.52 6.53
C LYS A 330 12.73 -11.29 6.32
N ASP A 331 13.43 -12.31 5.85
CA ASP A 331 14.87 -12.23 5.61
C ASP A 331 15.23 -11.30 4.45
N ASP A 332 14.37 -11.19 3.43
CA ASP A 332 14.57 -10.23 2.33
C ASP A 332 14.49 -8.77 2.80
N ALA A 333 13.85 -8.53 3.94
CA ALA A 333 13.63 -7.20 4.49
C ALA A 333 14.48 -6.90 5.74
N ARG A 334 15.46 -7.73 6.09
CA ARG A 334 16.32 -7.47 7.25
C ARG A 334 17.10 -6.16 7.12
N GLY A 335 17.30 -5.48 8.28
CA GLY A 335 18.25 -4.39 8.40
C GLY A 335 19.68 -4.86 8.14
N GLY A 336 20.57 -3.90 7.83
CA GLY A 336 21.94 -4.20 7.46
C GLY A 336 22.12 -4.51 5.97
N ALA A 337 23.18 -5.20 5.64
CA ALA A 337 23.53 -5.60 4.28
C ALA A 337 22.93 -6.97 3.92
#